data_95fba4610e1c686966606714194244a8
#
_entry.id   95fba4610e1c686966606714194244a8
#
_cell.length_a   1.000
_cell.length_b   1.000
_cell.length_c   1.000
_cell.angle_alpha   90.00
_cell.angle_beta   90.00
_cell.angle_gamma   90.00
#
_symmetry.space_group_name_H-M   'P 1'
#
loop_
_entity.id
_entity.type
_entity.pdbx_description
1 polymer ?
#
loop_
_entity_poly.entity_id
_entity_poly.type
_entity_poly.pdbx_seq_one_letter_code
_entity_poly.pdbx_strand_id
1 'polypeptide(L)'
;MRGRTCSVLIFLLLFSAQSRAEAACVDFAQLAHSTVSITRYFEDAERNSQSDVVGVRGTAWFQSPTTIVTATHVASGMKLSTQEWKSVRIEDDADGQSNAVRMQRLAGSHAEKLAVLELQTAVPNARGVAIRMLPLMPEDRVVTLAYPNDRLHTVVGRFVQYADTGRLAGTALLEIFEGENRLVIDYGASGAPVFDCEGRVAAVISTVITQILSTPFGNRRVSTGWGSPNVVSVPIQQLNEFSEAQ
;
A
#
# COMPACT_ATOMS: atom_id res chain seq x y z
N MET A 1 18.50 36.34 68.62
CA MET A 1 17.63 35.36 67.93
C MET A 1 17.79 35.52 66.41
N ARG A 2 18.49 34.59 65.77
CA ARG A 2 18.79 34.65 64.32
C ARG A 2 17.89 33.61 63.60
N GLY A 3 16.93 34.12 62.82
CA GLY A 3 16.09 33.29 61.94
C GLY A 3 16.86 32.83 60.73
N ARG A 4 16.93 31.52 60.51
CA ARG A 4 17.43 30.90 59.29
C ARG A 4 16.26 30.67 58.32
N THR A 5 16.23 31.43 57.24
CA THR A 5 15.37 31.18 56.09
C THR A 5 15.96 30.04 55.26
N CYS A 6 15.24 28.94 55.19
CA CYS A 6 15.56 27.78 54.35
C CYS A 6 14.94 28.00 52.97
N SER A 7 15.77 28.34 51.95
CA SER A 7 15.32 28.43 50.55
C SER A 7 15.28 27.02 49.93
N VAL A 8 14.08 26.54 49.68
CA VAL A 8 13.85 25.29 48.93
C VAL A 8 13.91 25.63 47.46
N LEU A 9 14.98 25.22 46.78
CA LEU A 9 15.13 25.31 45.33
C LEU A 9 14.36 24.12 44.72
N ILE A 10 13.20 24.40 44.17
CA ILE A 10 12.43 23.42 43.37
C ILE A 10 13.05 23.35 41.97
N PHE A 11 13.80 22.30 41.69
CA PHE A 11 14.26 21.96 40.35
C PHE A 11 13.09 21.38 39.57
N LEU A 12 12.41 22.20 38.77
CA LEU A 12 11.47 21.77 37.74
C LEU A 12 12.27 21.13 36.59
N LEU A 13 12.42 19.82 36.64
CA LEU A 13 12.83 19.02 35.50
C LEU A 13 11.70 19.04 34.45
N LEU A 14 11.79 20.00 33.54
CA LEU A 14 11.03 19.97 32.28
C LEU A 14 11.53 18.78 31.45
N PHE A 15 10.91 17.62 31.62
CA PHE A 15 10.97 16.56 30.63
C PHE A 15 10.22 17.06 29.39
N SER A 16 10.94 17.73 28.49
CA SER A 16 10.51 17.91 27.12
C SER A 16 10.47 16.51 26.50
N ALA A 17 9.26 15.92 26.47
CA ALA A 17 8.96 14.81 25.59
C ALA A 17 9.12 15.35 24.15
N GLN A 18 10.33 15.27 23.63
CA GLN A 18 10.56 15.40 22.21
C GLN A 18 9.87 14.19 21.58
N SER A 19 8.66 14.42 21.04
CA SER A 19 8.09 13.53 20.04
C SER A 19 9.12 13.50 18.90
N ARG A 20 9.99 12.49 18.89
CA ARG A 20 10.80 12.17 17.74
C ARG A 20 9.79 11.81 16.64
N ALA A 21 9.50 12.74 15.76
CA ALA A 21 9.00 12.41 14.45
C ALA A 21 10.00 11.36 13.92
N GLU A 22 9.55 10.13 13.80
CA GLU A 22 10.39 9.02 13.38
C GLU A 22 10.80 9.35 11.94
N ALA A 23 12.05 9.79 11.77
CA ALA A 23 12.55 10.19 10.47
C ALA A 23 12.38 9.01 9.51
N ALA A 24 11.77 9.27 8.35
CA ALA A 24 11.66 8.28 7.31
C ALA A 24 13.06 7.72 6.99
N CYS A 25 13.16 6.40 6.90
CA CYS A 25 14.43 5.73 6.65
C CYS A 25 14.83 5.74 5.16
N VAL A 26 13.98 6.33 4.29
CA VAL A 26 14.23 6.45 2.84
C VAL A 26 13.91 7.86 2.35
N ASP A 27 14.52 8.23 1.23
CA ASP A 27 14.18 9.46 0.51
C ASP A 27 12.92 9.25 -0.34
N PHE A 28 11.80 9.78 0.11
CA PHE A 28 10.51 9.68 -0.57
C PHE A 28 10.52 10.30 -1.97
N ALA A 29 11.28 11.37 -2.18
CA ALA A 29 11.34 12.02 -3.49
C ALA A 29 11.93 11.09 -4.55
N GLN A 30 12.87 10.22 -4.17
CA GLN A 30 13.41 9.22 -5.08
C GLN A 30 12.39 8.11 -5.42
N LEU A 31 11.51 7.78 -4.49
CA LEU A 31 10.52 6.72 -4.66
C LEU A 31 9.23 7.20 -5.30
N ALA A 32 8.93 8.50 -5.29
CA ALA A 32 7.70 9.06 -5.85
C ALA A 32 7.48 8.66 -7.31
N HIS A 33 8.53 8.71 -8.14
CA HIS A 33 8.45 8.33 -9.56
C HIS A 33 8.38 6.81 -9.81
N SER A 34 8.40 6.01 -8.77
CA SER A 34 8.26 4.55 -8.86
C SER A 34 6.83 4.07 -8.60
N THR A 35 5.96 4.95 -8.10
CA THR A 35 4.59 4.60 -7.67
C THR A 35 3.58 5.48 -8.40
N VAL A 36 2.50 4.89 -8.87
CA VAL A 36 1.46 5.56 -9.65
C VAL A 36 0.06 5.16 -9.23
N SER A 37 -0.88 6.08 -9.39
CA SER A 37 -2.30 5.77 -9.43
C SER A 37 -2.63 5.14 -10.78
N ILE A 38 -3.42 4.08 -10.78
CA ILE A 38 -3.99 3.48 -11.99
C ILE A 38 -5.50 3.53 -11.91
N THR A 39 -6.14 4.00 -12.99
CA THR A 39 -7.60 4.11 -13.08
C THR A 39 -8.09 3.61 -14.42
N ARG A 40 -9.10 2.75 -14.40
CA ARG A 40 -9.80 2.34 -15.62
C ARG A 40 -11.27 2.70 -15.51
N TYR A 41 -11.76 3.47 -16.47
CA TYR A 41 -13.20 3.71 -16.66
C TYR A 41 -13.77 2.65 -17.60
N PHE A 42 -14.96 2.16 -17.30
CA PHE A 42 -15.65 1.16 -18.10
C PHE A 42 -16.43 1.81 -19.24
N GLU A 43 -16.36 1.21 -20.42
CA GLU A 43 -17.23 1.52 -21.53
C GLU A 43 -18.68 1.11 -21.20
N ASP A 44 -19.66 1.73 -21.87
CA ASP A 44 -21.08 1.46 -21.58
C ASP A 44 -21.44 -0.03 -21.74
N ALA A 45 -20.85 -0.70 -22.71
CA ALA A 45 -21.03 -2.15 -22.93
C ALA A 45 -20.44 -3.03 -21.81
N GLU A 46 -19.50 -2.50 -21.04
CA GLU A 46 -18.85 -3.21 -19.93
C GLU A 46 -19.53 -2.97 -18.60
N ARG A 47 -20.36 -1.92 -18.52
CA ARG A 47 -21.09 -1.59 -17.28
C ARG A 47 -22.18 -2.61 -17.04
N ASN A 48 -22.23 -3.11 -15.82
CA ASN A 48 -23.34 -3.94 -15.42
C ASN A 48 -24.57 -3.05 -15.17
N SER A 49 -25.68 -3.33 -15.81
CA SER A 49 -26.94 -2.58 -15.63
C SER A 49 -27.49 -2.59 -14.20
N GLN A 50 -26.93 -3.43 -13.32
CA GLN A 50 -27.32 -3.55 -11.91
C GLN A 50 -26.34 -2.82 -10.96
N SER A 51 -25.29 -2.17 -11.47
CA SER A 51 -24.32 -1.50 -10.62
C SER A 51 -23.93 -0.15 -11.20
N ASP A 52 -23.91 0.87 -10.36
CA ASP A 52 -23.47 2.23 -10.72
C ASP A 52 -21.94 2.36 -10.81
N VAL A 53 -21.21 1.24 -10.83
CA VAL A 53 -19.75 1.24 -10.90
C VAL A 53 -19.30 1.63 -12.30
N VAL A 54 -18.70 2.80 -12.41
CA VAL A 54 -18.22 3.38 -13.69
C VAL A 54 -16.74 3.12 -13.96
N GLY A 55 -16.00 2.61 -12.98
CA GLY A 55 -14.58 2.31 -13.11
C GLY A 55 -13.96 1.77 -11.82
N VAL A 56 -12.70 1.45 -11.90
CA VAL A 56 -11.91 0.94 -10.76
C VAL A 56 -10.59 1.70 -10.70
N ARG A 57 -10.15 1.96 -9.48
CA ARG A 57 -8.89 2.61 -9.18
C ARG A 57 -8.07 1.79 -8.20
N GLY A 58 -6.75 1.94 -8.29
CA GLY A 58 -5.78 1.39 -7.36
C GLY A 58 -4.43 2.08 -7.48
N THR A 59 -3.47 1.57 -6.74
CA THR A 59 -2.07 1.96 -6.83
C THR A 59 -1.28 0.86 -7.54
N ALA A 60 -0.23 1.23 -8.25
CA ALA A 60 0.74 0.32 -8.84
C ALA A 60 2.15 0.89 -8.69
N TRP A 61 3.15 0.07 -8.91
CA TRP A 61 4.54 0.50 -8.89
C TRP A 61 5.30 -0.09 -10.08
N PHE A 62 6.34 0.63 -10.53
CA PHE A 62 7.13 0.24 -11.69
C PHE A 62 8.20 -0.80 -11.32
N GLN A 63 8.09 -1.99 -11.91
CA GLN A 63 9.19 -2.95 -11.96
C GLN A 63 10.18 -2.57 -13.08
N SER A 64 9.66 -2.00 -14.17
CA SER A 64 10.41 -1.41 -15.27
C SER A 64 9.57 -0.30 -15.93
N PRO A 65 10.10 0.52 -16.86
CA PRO A 65 9.31 1.55 -17.54
C PRO A 65 8.07 1.04 -18.30
N THR A 66 8.01 -0.24 -18.62
CA THR A 66 6.91 -0.90 -19.32
C THR A 66 6.22 -1.99 -18.53
N THR A 67 6.57 -2.16 -17.25
CA THR A 67 5.99 -3.21 -16.40
C THR A 67 5.64 -2.63 -15.04
N ILE A 68 4.37 -2.72 -14.67
CA ILE A 68 3.90 -2.32 -13.35
C ILE A 68 3.33 -3.52 -12.60
N VAL A 69 3.36 -3.45 -11.28
CA VAL A 69 2.81 -4.47 -10.39
C VAL A 69 1.75 -3.84 -9.49
N THR A 70 0.67 -4.56 -9.29
CA THR A 70 -0.44 -4.16 -8.40
C THR A 70 -1.03 -5.38 -7.70
N ALA A 71 -2.02 -5.18 -6.84
CA ALA A 71 -2.78 -6.28 -6.24
C ALA A 71 -3.72 -6.92 -7.27
N THR A 72 -3.91 -8.25 -7.20
CA THR A 72 -4.74 -8.98 -8.17
C THR A 72 -6.17 -8.47 -8.23
N HIS A 73 -6.78 -8.14 -7.09
CA HIS A 73 -8.16 -7.67 -7.09
C HIS A 73 -8.34 -6.31 -7.79
N VAL A 74 -7.29 -5.47 -7.84
CA VAL A 74 -7.27 -4.23 -8.62
C VAL A 74 -7.31 -4.55 -10.11
N ALA A 75 -6.39 -5.40 -10.58
CA ALA A 75 -6.33 -5.81 -11.99
C ALA A 75 -7.62 -6.53 -12.43
N SER A 76 -8.14 -7.43 -11.61
CA SER A 76 -9.41 -8.14 -11.85
C SER A 76 -10.60 -7.20 -11.84
N GLY A 77 -10.66 -6.27 -10.88
CA GLY A 77 -11.69 -5.23 -10.83
C GLY A 77 -11.67 -4.35 -12.08
N MET A 78 -10.49 -4.05 -12.63
CA MET A 78 -10.31 -3.35 -13.91
C MET A 78 -10.63 -4.23 -15.12
N LYS A 79 -11.00 -5.50 -14.96
CA LYS A 79 -11.26 -6.47 -16.03
C LYS A 79 -10.06 -6.62 -16.98
N LEU A 80 -8.85 -6.54 -16.47
CA LEU A 80 -7.64 -6.78 -17.23
C LEU A 80 -7.44 -8.29 -17.44
N SER A 81 -7.04 -8.67 -18.63
CA SER A 81 -6.74 -10.06 -19.02
C SER A 81 -5.38 -10.16 -19.71
N THR A 82 -4.93 -11.38 -19.91
CA THR A 82 -3.70 -11.66 -20.70
C THR A 82 -3.90 -11.52 -22.21
N GLN A 83 -5.14 -11.47 -22.66
CA GLN A 83 -5.50 -11.54 -24.09
C GLN A 83 -5.75 -10.18 -24.70
N GLU A 84 -6.22 -9.21 -23.91
CA GLU A 84 -6.69 -7.92 -24.43
C GLU A 84 -5.96 -6.74 -23.80
N TRP A 85 -5.65 -5.77 -24.64
CA TRP A 85 -5.19 -4.47 -24.19
C TRP A 85 -6.38 -3.59 -23.84
N LYS A 86 -6.34 -2.98 -22.65
CA LYS A 86 -7.37 -2.05 -22.18
C LYS A 86 -6.73 -0.69 -21.88
N SER A 87 -7.47 0.37 -22.15
CA SER A 87 -7.02 1.72 -21.80
C SER A 87 -7.09 1.92 -20.29
N VAL A 88 -5.96 2.25 -19.69
CA VAL A 88 -5.82 2.57 -18.26
C VAL A 88 -5.13 3.92 -18.14
N ARG A 89 -5.67 4.79 -17.33
CA ARG A 89 -5.05 6.05 -16.96
C ARG A 89 -4.01 5.78 -15.89
N ILE A 90 -2.79 6.23 -16.11
CA ILE A 90 -1.66 6.12 -15.20
C ILE A 90 -1.29 7.55 -14.80
N GLU A 91 -1.28 7.83 -13.50
CA GLU A 91 -1.04 9.16 -12.96
C GLU A 91 0.01 9.08 -11.86
N ASP A 92 1.02 9.92 -11.97
CA ASP A 92 1.88 10.29 -10.85
C ASP A 92 1.42 11.65 -10.28
N ASP A 93 2.17 12.18 -9.32
CA ASP A 93 1.80 13.45 -8.64
C ASP A 93 1.83 14.66 -9.58
N ALA A 94 2.47 14.56 -10.74
CA ALA A 94 2.67 15.67 -11.68
C ALA A 94 1.80 15.54 -12.92
N ASP A 95 1.68 14.35 -13.49
CA ASP A 95 1.06 14.13 -14.80
C ASP A 95 0.25 12.85 -14.88
N GLY A 96 -0.75 12.85 -15.75
CA GLY A 96 -1.57 11.66 -16.02
C GLY A 96 -1.66 11.38 -17.53
N GLN A 97 -1.42 10.13 -17.91
CA GLN A 97 -1.53 9.68 -19.28
C GLN A 97 -2.32 8.38 -19.40
N SER A 98 -3.00 8.20 -20.54
CA SER A 98 -3.62 6.92 -20.87
C SER A 98 -2.59 6.01 -21.54
N ASN A 99 -2.57 4.75 -21.12
CA ASN A 99 -1.73 3.71 -21.70
C ASN A 99 -2.58 2.48 -22.00
N ALA A 100 -2.22 1.72 -23.02
CA ALA A 100 -2.79 0.40 -23.20
C ALA A 100 -2.09 -0.58 -22.27
N VAL A 101 -2.86 -1.26 -21.46
CA VAL A 101 -2.39 -2.17 -20.39
C VAL A 101 -3.04 -3.53 -20.57
N ARG A 102 -2.27 -4.58 -20.39
CA ARG A 102 -2.78 -5.95 -20.25
C ARG A 102 -2.13 -6.64 -19.06
N MET A 103 -2.79 -7.66 -18.55
CA MET A 103 -2.19 -8.51 -17.54
C MET A 103 -1.17 -9.44 -18.21
N GLN A 104 0.08 -9.40 -17.77
CA GLN A 104 1.12 -10.33 -18.22
C GLN A 104 0.98 -11.68 -17.51
N ARG A 105 0.85 -11.65 -16.18
CA ARG A 105 0.67 -12.85 -15.36
C ARG A 105 0.16 -12.51 -13.96
N LEU A 106 -0.36 -13.51 -13.28
CA LEU A 106 -0.53 -13.51 -11.82
C LEU A 106 0.70 -14.15 -11.16
N ALA A 107 1.02 -13.68 -9.96
CA ALA A 107 2.13 -14.18 -9.17
C ALA A 107 1.69 -14.43 -7.74
N GLY A 108 2.12 -15.56 -7.18
CA GLY A 108 1.79 -16.01 -5.84
C GLY A 108 0.93 -17.28 -5.83
N SER A 109 1.11 -18.09 -4.81
CA SER A 109 0.43 -19.38 -4.61
C SER A 109 -0.74 -19.30 -3.63
N HIS A 110 -0.90 -18.16 -2.94
CA HIS A 110 -1.93 -17.96 -1.91
C HIS A 110 -3.18 -17.24 -2.44
N ALA A 111 -4.18 -17.05 -1.58
CA ALA A 111 -5.43 -16.36 -1.95
C ALA A 111 -5.21 -14.91 -2.38
N GLU A 112 -4.35 -14.19 -1.67
CA GLU A 112 -3.90 -12.86 -2.07
C GLU A 112 -2.70 -12.98 -3.00
N LYS A 113 -2.80 -12.37 -4.18
CA LYS A 113 -1.80 -12.48 -5.25
C LYS A 113 -1.42 -11.11 -5.80
N LEU A 114 -0.34 -11.10 -6.56
CA LEU A 114 0.11 -9.95 -7.34
C LEU A 114 -0.28 -10.11 -8.81
N ALA A 115 -0.62 -9.00 -9.45
CA ALA A 115 -0.79 -8.92 -10.89
C ALA A 115 0.38 -8.14 -11.49
N VAL A 116 1.09 -8.77 -12.41
CA VAL A 116 2.11 -8.12 -13.25
C VAL A 116 1.42 -7.65 -14.53
N LEU A 117 1.51 -6.36 -14.78
CA LEU A 117 0.85 -5.70 -15.91
C LEU A 117 1.90 -5.18 -16.88
N GLU A 118 1.65 -5.37 -18.16
CA GLU A 118 2.47 -4.86 -19.26
C GLU A 118 1.84 -3.59 -19.82
N LEU A 119 2.67 -2.60 -20.07
CA LEU A 119 2.31 -1.33 -20.71
C LEU A 119 2.78 -1.37 -22.17
N GLN A 120 1.92 -0.96 -23.09
CA GLN A 120 2.28 -0.90 -24.52
C GLN A 120 3.34 0.19 -24.78
N THR A 121 3.31 1.27 -24.02
CA THR A 121 4.24 2.39 -24.14
C THR A 121 4.89 2.66 -22.79
N ALA A 122 6.21 2.87 -22.81
CA ALA A 122 6.93 3.25 -21.60
C ALA A 122 6.42 4.58 -21.04
N VAL A 123 6.24 4.64 -19.72
CA VAL A 123 5.89 5.89 -19.03
C VAL A 123 7.14 6.75 -18.91
N PRO A 124 7.11 8.02 -19.36
CA PRO A 124 8.23 8.94 -19.19
C PRO A 124 8.60 9.08 -17.71
N ASN A 125 9.89 9.15 -17.42
CA ASN A 125 10.43 9.29 -16.06
C ASN A 125 10.13 8.14 -15.08
N ALA A 126 9.40 7.09 -15.50
CA ALA A 126 9.16 5.92 -14.66
C ALA A 126 10.48 5.27 -14.23
N ARG A 127 10.60 5.01 -12.95
CA ARG A 127 11.77 4.36 -12.37
C ARG A 127 11.39 2.99 -11.83
N GLY A 128 11.99 1.95 -12.41
CA GLY A 128 11.89 0.60 -11.86
C GLY A 128 12.57 0.54 -10.48
N VAL A 129 11.95 -0.19 -9.57
CA VAL A 129 12.45 -0.35 -8.19
C VAL A 129 12.99 -1.76 -8.01
N ALA A 130 14.09 -1.87 -7.26
CA ALA A 130 14.61 -3.15 -6.82
C ALA A 130 13.65 -3.84 -5.85
N ILE A 131 13.63 -5.15 -5.87
CA ILE A 131 12.86 -5.97 -4.93
C ILE A 131 13.75 -6.50 -3.81
N ARG A 132 13.19 -6.61 -2.62
CA ARG A 132 13.86 -7.24 -1.47
C ARG A 132 13.80 -8.75 -1.62
N MET A 133 14.95 -9.40 -1.62
CA MET A 133 15.05 -10.87 -1.78
C MET A 133 14.75 -11.63 -0.49
N LEU A 134 15.11 -11.06 0.66
CA LEU A 134 14.92 -11.70 1.97
C LEU A 134 13.57 -11.31 2.58
N PRO A 135 12.90 -12.23 3.29
CA PRO A 135 11.68 -11.92 4.03
C PRO A 135 11.88 -10.76 5.02
N LEU A 136 10.80 -10.06 5.34
CA LEU A 136 10.78 -9.09 6.43
C LEU A 136 10.91 -9.81 7.78
N MET A 137 11.58 -9.16 8.71
CA MET A 137 11.68 -9.60 10.10
C MET A 137 10.75 -8.77 10.99
N PRO A 138 10.20 -9.32 12.07
CA PRO A 138 9.41 -8.55 13.02
C PRO A 138 10.14 -7.26 13.43
N GLU A 139 9.40 -6.16 13.48
CA GLU A 139 9.87 -4.80 13.76
C GLU A 139 10.69 -4.16 12.61
N ASP A 140 10.89 -4.83 11.47
CA ASP A 140 11.47 -4.17 10.30
C ASP A 140 10.63 -2.93 9.96
N ARG A 141 11.30 -1.78 9.87
CA ARG A 141 10.66 -0.52 9.47
C ARG A 141 10.33 -0.57 7.99
N VAL A 142 9.14 -0.12 7.67
CA VAL A 142 8.64 -0.06 6.30
C VAL A 142 8.05 1.29 5.99
N VAL A 143 8.03 1.60 4.71
CA VAL A 143 7.46 2.83 4.16
C VAL A 143 6.57 2.45 2.99
N THR A 144 5.43 3.10 2.84
CA THR A 144 4.60 2.93 1.66
C THR A 144 4.22 4.26 1.03
N LEU A 145 4.17 4.26 -0.29
CA LEU A 145 3.63 5.33 -1.11
C LEU A 145 2.36 4.81 -1.77
N ALA A 146 1.23 5.46 -1.51
CA ALA A 146 -0.06 5.03 -2.00
C ALA A 146 -0.88 6.22 -2.48
N TYR A 147 -1.88 5.95 -3.33
CA TYR A 147 -2.83 6.94 -3.85
C TYR A 147 -4.25 6.73 -3.32
N PRO A 148 -4.49 6.81 -1.99
CA PRO A 148 -5.86 6.84 -1.50
C PRO A 148 -6.51 8.17 -1.94
N ASN A 149 -7.71 8.09 -2.53
CA ASN A 149 -8.46 9.28 -2.96
C ASN A 149 -7.68 10.24 -3.89
N ASP A 150 -6.88 9.72 -4.84
CA ASP A 150 -6.13 10.46 -5.87
C ASP A 150 -4.96 11.32 -5.40
N ARG A 151 -4.53 11.18 -4.19
CA ARG A 151 -3.38 11.92 -3.68
C ARG A 151 -2.31 10.96 -3.22
N LEU A 152 -1.07 11.30 -3.55
CA LEU A 152 0.07 10.57 -3.04
C LEU A 152 0.17 10.77 -1.53
N HIS A 153 0.09 9.68 -0.80
CA HIS A 153 0.35 9.62 0.63
C HIS A 153 1.59 8.80 0.88
N THR A 154 2.42 9.32 1.75
CA THR A 154 3.61 8.66 2.23
C THR A 154 3.43 8.34 3.70
N VAL A 155 3.49 7.08 4.04
CA VAL A 155 3.28 6.62 5.42
C VAL A 155 4.38 5.67 5.84
N VAL A 156 4.68 5.68 7.12
CA VAL A 156 5.67 4.81 7.74
C VAL A 156 4.99 3.75 8.59
N GLY A 157 5.67 2.65 8.82
CA GLY A 157 5.14 1.57 9.63
C GLY A 157 6.21 0.55 9.95
N ARG A 158 5.76 -0.60 10.42
CA ARG A 158 6.60 -1.75 10.71
C ARG A 158 5.93 -3.04 10.28
N PHE A 159 6.76 -4.02 9.99
CA PHE A 159 6.30 -5.38 9.81
C PHE A 159 6.02 -6.03 11.17
N VAL A 160 4.89 -6.71 11.29
CA VAL A 160 4.48 -7.38 12.52
C VAL A 160 4.82 -8.87 12.42
N GLN A 161 4.20 -9.56 11.47
CA GLN A 161 4.39 -11.01 11.28
C GLN A 161 3.84 -11.46 9.92
N TYR A 162 4.17 -12.67 9.53
CA TYR A 162 3.44 -13.38 8.46
C TYR A 162 2.23 -14.10 9.04
N ALA A 163 1.15 -14.15 8.27
CA ALA A 163 -0.02 -14.94 8.63
C ALA A 163 0.17 -16.40 8.21
N ASP A 164 0.09 -17.32 9.18
CA ASP A 164 0.39 -18.73 8.94
C ASP A 164 -0.85 -19.56 8.59
N THR A 165 -2.04 -19.05 8.88
CA THR A 165 -3.28 -19.83 8.77
C THR A 165 -4.45 -19.01 8.22
N GLY A 166 -5.48 -19.73 7.76
CA GLY A 166 -6.74 -19.13 7.32
C GLY A 166 -6.65 -18.43 5.97
N ARG A 167 -7.56 -17.50 5.74
CA ARG A 167 -7.67 -16.77 4.47
C ARG A 167 -6.48 -15.83 4.20
N LEU A 168 -5.74 -15.47 5.23
CA LEU A 168 -4.59 -14.59 5.13
C LEU A 168 -3.26 -15.35 5.08
N ALA A 169 -3.29 -16.68 5.05
CA ALA A 169 -2.06 -17.47 4.98
C ALA A 169 -1.14 -16.99 3.86
N GLY A 170 0.14 -16.85 4.17
CA GLY A 170 1.16 -16.37 3.24
C GLY A 170 1.18 -14.86 3.01
N THR A 171 0.38 -14.08 3.74
CA THR A 171 0.43 -12.61 3.68
C THR A 171 1.31 -12.03 4.79
N ALA A 172 1.83 -10.83 4.57
CA ALA A 172 2.54 -10.03 5.55
C ALA A 172 1.58 -9.05 6.22
N LEU A 173 1.57 -9.06 7.55
CA LEU A 173 0.75 -8.18 8.37
C LEU A 173 1.60 -6.99 8.82
N LEU A 174 1.13 -5.80 8.52
CA LEU A 174 1.83 -4.56 8.81
C LEU A 174 1.04 -3.71 9.79
N GLU A 175 1.77 -2.86 10.50
CA GLU A 175 1.25 -1.76 11.28
C GLU A 175 1.74 -0.46 10.62
N ILE A 176 0.81 0.28 10.01
CA ILE A 176 1.12 1.48 9.23
C ILE A 176 0.30 2.64 9.76
N PHE A 177 0.97 3.76 10.03
CA PHE A 177 0.36 4.96 10.59
C PHE A 177 0.82 6.23 9.87
N GLU A 178 -0.07 7.20 9.78
CA GLU A 178 0.24 8.60 9.50
C GLU A 178 0.04 9.42 10.78
N GLY A 179 1.07 10.17 11.19
CA GLY A 179 1.00 11.07 12.34
C GLY A 179 0.59 10.37 13.64
N GLU A 180 -0.40 10.92 14.34
CA GLU A 180 -0.90 10.42 15.63
C GLU A 180 -1.83 9.19 15.49
N ASN A 181 -1.33 8.07 14.91
CA ASN A 181 -2.05 6.81 14.75
C ASN A 181 -3.27 6.87 13.81
N ARG A 182 -3.26 7.73 12.82
CA ARG A 182 -4.32 7.78 11.81
C ARG A 182 -4.02 6.84 10.65
N LEU A 183 -4.92 5.89 10.41
CA LEU A 183 -4.86 5.07 9.20
C LEU A 183 -5.24 5.92 7.98
N VAL A 184 -4.30 6.10 7.06
CA VAL A 184 -4.50 6.82 5.79
C VAL A 184 -4.65 5.87 4.62
N ILE A 185 -4.38 4.59 4.84
CA ILE A 185 -4.53 3.55 3.83
C ILE A 185 -6.00 3.19 3.70
N ASP A 186 -6.64 3.66 2.64
CA ASP A 186 -8.04 3.48 2.33
C ASP A 186 -8.22 3.09 0.85
N TYR A 187 -9.42 3.22 0.31
CA TYR A 187 -9.73 2.92 -1.09
C TYR A 187 -8.76 3.60 -2.05
N GLY A 188 -8.18 2.81 -2.94
CA GLY A 188 -7.15 3.24 -3.88
C GLY A 188 -5.71 2.89 -3.47
N ALA A 189 -5.45 2.59 -2.21
CA ALA A 189 -4.12 2.18 -1.74
C ALA A 189 -3.74 0.73 -2.12
N SER A 190 -4.71 -0.10 -2.48
CA SER A 190 -4.44 -1.47 -2.93
C SER A 190 -3.49 -1.47 -4.13
N GLY A 191 -2.46 -2.31 -4.06
CA GLY A 191 -1.37 -2.37 -5.05
C GLY A 191 -0.18 -1.48 -4.73
N ALA A 192 -0.25 -0.66 -3.68
CA ALA A 192 0.85 0.19 -3.26
C ALA A 192 2.08 -0.63 -2.82
N PRO A 193 3.30 -0.22 -3.21
CA PRO A 193 4.53 -0.87 -2.76
C PRO A 193 4.80 -0.54 -1.30
N VAL A 194 5.30 -1.54 -0.58
CA VAL A 194 5.86 -1.40 0.75
C VAL A 194 7.36 -1.53 0.63
N PHE A 195 8.08 -0.46 0.94
CA PHE A 195 9.54 -0.40 0.83
C PHE A 195 10.22 -0.71 2.16
N ASP A 196 11.37 -1.33 2.10
CA ASP A 196 12.32 -1.38 3.21
C ASP A 196 13.15 -0.09 3.30
N CYS A 197 14.02 -0.01 4.31
CA CYS A 197 14.87 1.18 4.53
C CYS A 197 15.98 1.37 3.48
N GLU A 198 16.20 0.42 2.59
CA GLU A 198 17.07 0.55 1.43
C GLU A 198 16.32 0.94 0.15
N GLY A 199 15.01 1.23 0.24
CA GLY A 199 14.19 1.63 -0.90
C GLY A 199 13.82 0.48 -1.84
N ARG A 200 13.91 -0.78 -1.38
CA ARG A 200 13.49 -1.96 -2.15
C ARG A 200 12.07 -2.35 -1.80
N VAL A 201 11.29 -2.79 -2.77
CA VAL A 201 9.95 -3.30 -2.50
C VAL A 201 10.04 -4.62 -1.72
N ALA A 202 9.41 -4.68 -0.56
CA ALA A 202 9.36 -5.83 0.33
C ALA A 202 8.00 -6.53 0.34
N ALA A 203 6.93 -5.78 0.09
CA ALA A 203 5.56 -6.28 -0.02
C ALA A 203 4.70 -5.33 -0.85
N VAL A 204 3.47 -5.75 -1.16
CA VAL A 204 2.48 -4.94 -1.88
C VAL A 204 1.18 -4.94 -1.09
N ILE A 205 0.63 -3.77 -0.82
CA ILE A 205 -0.62 -3.64 -0.06
C ILE A 205 -1.76 -4.33 -0.81
N SER A 206 -2.47 -5.22 -0.12
CA SER A 206 -3.67 -5.84 -0.63
C SER A 206 -4.92 -5.20 -0.04
N THR A 207 -5.05 -5.16 1.29
CA THR A 207 -6.24 -4.64 1.93
C THR A 207 -5.94 -4.15 3.35
N VAL A 208 -6.91 -3.43 3.93
CA VAL A 208 -6.90 -3.07 5.34
C VAL A 208 -7.67 -4.09 6.15
N ILE A 209 -7.28 -4.28 7.41
CA ILE A 209 -8.01 -5.14 8.33
C ILE A 209 -9.29 -4.42 8.74
N THR A 210 -10.43 -5.05 8.51
CA THR A 210 -11.74 -4.52 8.89
C THR A 210 -12.34 -5.37 10.00
N GLN A 211 -12.92 -4.71 11.00
CA GLN A 211 -13.74 -5.36 12.03
C GLN A 211 -15.22 -5.23 11.68
N ILE A 212 -15.99 -6.23 12.09
CA ILE A 212 -17.44 -6.19 12.02
C ILE A 212 -17.94 -5.81 13.42
N LEU A 213 -18.45 -4.60 13.57
CA LEU A 213 -19.11 -4.18 14.80
C LEU A 213 -20.60 -4.51 14.71
N SER A 214 -21.09 -5.27 15.69
CA SER A 214 -22.52 -5.45 15.88
C SER A 214 -23.08 -4.21 16.57
N THR A 215 -24.06 -3.56 15.94
CA THR A 215 -24.74 -2.40 16.48
C THR A 215 -26.23 -2.66 16.59
N PRO A 216 -26.99 -1.88 17.38
CA PRO A 216 -28.47 -2.01 17.45
C PRO A 216 -29.16 -1.86 16.09
N PHE A 217 -28.49 -1.27 15.10
CA PHE A 217 -28.99 -1.05 13.74
C PHE A 217 -28.46 -2.06 12.72
N GLY A 218 -27.79 -3.14 13.18
CA GLY A 218 -27.19 -4.16 12.32
C GLY A 218 -25.66 -4.14 12.35
N ASN A 219 -25.07 -5.06 11.58
CA ASN A 219 -23.62 -5.22 11.51
C ASN A 219 -23.01 -4.14 10.60
N ARG A 220 -22.03 -3.40 11.12
CA ARG A 220 -21.28 -2.39 10.37
C ARG A 220 -19.84 -2.84 10.22
N ARG A 221 -19.31 -2.81 9.00
CA ARG A 221 -17.87 -2.94 8.77
C ARG A 221 -17.19 -1.63 9.12
N VAL A 222 -16.16 -1.72 9.93
CA VAL A 222 -15.32 -0.58 10.29
C VAL A 222 -13.88 -0.95 9.98
N SER A 223 -13.21 -0.12 9.21
CA SER A 223 -11.75 -0.20 9.05
C SER A 223 -11.11 0.06 10.40
N THR A 224 -10.32 -0.88 10.90
CA THR A 224 -9.63 -0.66 12.17
C THR A 224 -8.42 0.22 11.92
N GLY A 225 -8.62 1.53 11.91
CA GLY A 225 -7.49 2.47 11.99
C GLY A 225 -6.75 2.39 13.34
N TRP A 226 -7.17 1.50 14.22
CA TRP A 226 -6.65 1.36 15.58
C TRP A 226 -6.22 -0.08 15.80
N GLY A 227 -5.05 -0.24 16.35
CA GLY A 227 -4.51 -1.55 16.69
C GLY A 227 -3.50 -2.08 15.67
N SER A 228 -2.80 -3.11 16.08
CA SER A 228 -1.74 -3.76 15.32
C SER A 228 -2.10 -5.25 15.16
N PRO A 229 -1.95 -5.84 13.98
CA PRO A 229 -1.70 -5.23 12.67
C PRO A 229 -2.96 -4.58 12.08
N ASN A 230 -2.79 -3.63 11.15
CA ASN A 230 -3.91 -2.93 10.50
C ASN A 230 -3.95 -3.05 8.97
N VAL A 231 -2.88 -3.52 8.35
CA VAL A 231 -2.74 -3.68 6.89
C VAL A 231 -2.30 -5.09 6.55
N VAL A 232 -2.91 -5.65 5.51
CA VAL A 232 -2.54 -6.92 4.88
C VAL A 232 -1.82 -6.62 3.58
N SER A 233 -0.66 -7.24 3.38
CA SER A 233 0.13 -7.09 2.16
C SER A 233 0.62 -8.45 1.65
N VAL A 234 0.87 -8.52 0.35
CA VAL A 234 1.44 -9.70 -0.31
C VAL A 234 2.96 -9.59 -0.30
N PRO A 235 3.69 -10.55 0.28
CA PRO A 235 5.16 -10.54 0.26
C PRO A 235 5.69 -10.52 -1.17
N ILE A 236 6.71 -9.70 -1.42
CA ILE A 236 7.25 -9.53 -2.77
C ILE A 236 7.90 -10.81 -3.33
N GLN A 237 8.33 -11.72 -2.45
CA GLN A 237 8.91 -12.99 -2.83
C GLN A 237 7.93 -13.82 -3.69
N GLN A 238 6.63 -13.65 -3.48
CA GLN A 238 5.60 -14.30 -4.30
C GLN A 238 5.63 -13.85 -5.77
N LEU A 239 6.29 -12.74 -6.10
CA LEU A 239 6.46 -12.31 -7.48
C LEU A 239 7.22 -13.33 -8.32
N ASN A 240 8.10 -14.13 -7.71
CA ASN A 240 8.86 -15.20 -8.36
C ASN A 240 8.10 -16.53 -8.41
N GLU A 241 6.96 -16.63 -7.74
CA GLU A 241 6.12 -17.82 -7.77
C GLU A 241 5.18 -17.73 -8.98
N PHE A 242 5.30 -18.71 -9.89
CA PHE A 242 4.38 -18.81 -11.02
C PHE A 242 3.01 -19.32 -10.53
N SER A 243 1.97 -18.55 -10.72
CA SER A 243 0.60 -19.03 -10.67
C SER A 243 0.15 -19.25 -12.11
N GLU A 244 -0.17 -20.48 -12.48
CA GLU A 244 -0.90 -20.71 -13.74
C GLU A 244 -2.23 -19.93 -13.65
N ALA A 245 -2.46 -19.05 -14.62
CA ALA A 245 -3.73 -18.35 -14.73
C ALA A 245 -4.80 -19.41 -15.08
N GLN A 246 -5.72 -19.66 -14.17
CA GLN A 246 -6.94 -20.43 -14.42
C GLN A 246 -7.93 -19.60 -15.23
#